data_f7682b5f7bb7f64ca9cabf657050d932
#
_entry.id   f7682b5f7bb7f64ca9cabf657050d932
#
_cell.length_a   1.000
_cell.length_b   1.000
_cell.length_c   1.000
_cell.angle_alpha   90.00
_cell.angle_beta   90.00
_cell.angle_gamma   90.00
#
_symmetry.space_group_name_H-M   'P 1'
#
loop_
_entity.id
_entity.type
_entity.pdbx_description
1 polymer ?
#
loop_
_entity_poly.entity_id
_entity_poly.type
_entity_poly.pdbx_seq_one_letter_code
_entity_poly.pdbx_strand_id
1 'polypeptide(L)'
;MIGLPAGTRIWLAAGVTDMRSGFNGLASKVQTALKEDPYSGHVFVFRGRRGDLIKVLWWTGDGLCLLCKRLERGRFIWPQASSGTVTLTHAQLSMLLEGIDWRRPERTWRPASAL
;
A
#
# COMPACT_ATOMS: atom_id res chain seq x y z
N MET A 1 0.38 10.84 -3.70
CA MET A 1 -0.82 10.40 -2.99
C MET A 1 -1.28 11.50 -2.05
N ILE A 2 -2.54 11.51 -1.69
CA ILE A 2 -3.12 12.51 -0.79
C ILE A 2 -2.37 12.50 0.55
N GLY A 3 -2.12 13.69 1.10
CA GLY A 3 -1.53 13.81 2.41
C GLY A 3 -2.41 13.16 3.47
N LEU A 4 -1.82 12.35 4.34
CA LEU A 4 -2.52 11.66 5.41
C LEU A 4 -2.32 12.40 6.72
N PRO A 5 -3.33 12.45 7.61
CA PRO A 5 -3.16 13.04 8.92
C PRO A 5 -2.05 12.36 9.71
N ALA A 6 -1.43 13.11 10.61
CA ALA A 6 -0.45 12.55 11.54
C ALA A 6 -1.13 11.45 12.38
N GLY A 7 -0.40 10.37 12.64
CA GLY A 7 -0.94 9.22 13.36
C GLY A 7 -1.70 8.21 12.53
N THR A 8 -1.92 8.49 11.24
CA THR A 8 -2.50 7.51 10.34
C THR A 8 -1.57 6.31 10.20
N ARG A 9 -2.08 5.13 10.45
CA ARG A 9 -1.34 3.89 10.26
C ARG A 9 -1.59 3.33 8.88
N ILE A 10 -0.58 2.68 8.34
CA ILE A 10 -0.63 2.07 7.01
C ILE A 10 -0.34 0.58 7.19
N TRP A 11 -1.31 -0.24 6.83
CA TRP A 11 -1.23 -1.69 6.97
C TRP A 11 -1.14 -2.33 5.59
N LEU A 12 -0.18 -3.22 5.39
CA LEU A 12 -0.10 -4.05 4.20
C LEU A 12 -0.60 -5.44 4.55
N ALA A 13 -1.62 -5.91 3.85
CA ALA A 13 -2.12 -7.27 4.01
C ALA A 13 -1.07 -8.26 3.47
N ALA A 14 -0.70 -9.24 4.29
CA ALA A 14 0.20 -10.30 3.85
C ALA A 14 -0.45 -11.16 2.77
N GLY A 15 0.38 -11.67 1.86
CA GLY A 15 -0.08 -12.56 0.81
C GLY A 15 -0.80 -11.84 -0.31
N VAL A 16 -1.43 -12.64 -1.16
CA VAL A 16 -2.07 -12.16 -2.37
C VAL A 16 -3.56 -11.91 -2.12
N THR A 17 -4.05 -10.77 -2.59
CA THR A 17 -5.46 -10.41 -2.57
C THR A 17 -6.03 -10.55 -3.99
N ASP A 18 -7.26 -10.99 -4.11
CA ASP A 18 -7.97 -11.00 -5.39
C ASP A 18 -8.21 -9.56 -5.83
N MET A 19 -7.53 -9.14 -6.87
CA MET A 19 -7.60 -7.76 -7.37
C MET A 19 -8.90 -7.42 -8.07
N ARG A 20 -9.82 -8.37 -8.22
CA ARG A 20 -11.18 -8.09 -8.66
C ARG A 20 -12.05 -7.50 -7.55
N SER A 21 -11.60 -7.63 -6.30
CA SER A 21 -12.31 -7.07 -5.15
C SER A 21 -12.35 -5.55 -5.22
N GLY A 22 -13.54 -4.99 -5.04
CA GLY A 22 -13.76 -3.57 -4.92
C GLY A 22 -13.93 -3.13 -3.47
N PHE A 23 -14.65 -2.04 -3.25
CA PHE A 23 -14.84 -1.45 -1.91
C PHE A 23 -15.33 -2.46 -0.88
N ASN A 24 -16.42 -3.15 -1.17
CA ASN A 24 -17.04 -4.06 -0.21
C ASN A 24 -16.18 -5.28 0.07
N GLY A 25 -15.62 -5.88 -0.98
CA GLY A 25 -14.76 -7.06 -0.82
C GLY A 25 -13.50 -6.76 -0.02
N LEU A 26 -12.87 -5.62 -0.29
CA LEU A 26 -11.66 -5.21 0.44
C LEU A 26 -12.00 -4.81 1.88
N ALA A 27 -13.09 -4.07 2.10
CA ALA A 27 -13.53 -3.73 3.45
C ALA A 27 -13.83 -5.00 4.27
N SER A 28 -14.49 -5.97 3.67
CA SER A 28 -14.75 -7.26 4.31
C SER A 28 -13.44 -7.98 4.66
N LYS A 29 -12.46 -7.95 3.78
CA LYS A 29 -11.15 -8.55 4.06
C LYS A 29 -10.45 -7.86 5.23
N VAL A 30 -10.54 -6.55 5.32
CA VAL A 30 -9.99 -5.81 6.47
C VAL A 30 -10.61 -6.29 7.76
N GLN A 31 -11.93 -6.45 7.80
CA GLN A 31 -12.65 -6.88 8.99
C GLN A 31 -12.35 -8.34 9.36
N THR A 32 -12.41 -9.25 8.39
CA THR A 32 -12.37 -10.68 8.64
C THR A 32 -10.96 -11.25 8.69
N ALA A 33 -10.10 -10.87 7.76
CA ALA A 33 -8.75 -11.40 7.67
C ALA A 33 -7.74 -10.59 8.48
N LEU A 34 -7.83 -9.27 8.46
CA LEU A 34 -6.90 -8.41 9.16
C LEU A 34 -7.36 -8.06 10.57
N LYS A 35 -8.65 -8.29 10.89
CA LYS A 35 -9.24 -7.97 12.20
C LYS A 35 -9.11 -6.49 12.53
N GLU A 36 -9.27 -5.64 11.52
CA GLU A 36 -9.20 -4.20 11.66
C GLU A 36 -10.50 -3.56 11.20
N ASP A 37 -10.66 -2.27 11.48
CA ASP A 37 -11.83 -1.50 11.08
C ASP A 37 -11.53 -0.74 9.79
N PRO A 38 -12.20 -1.07 8.66
CA PRO A 38 -11.98 -0.35 7.40
C PRO A 38 -12.42 1.12 7.46
N TYR A 39 -13.24 1.50 8.44
CA TYR A 39 -13.71 2.88 8.62
C TYR A 39 -12.90 3.65 9.67
N SER A 40 -11.74 3.14 10.04
CA SER A 40 -10.89 3.76 11.07
C SER A 40 -10.18 5.03 10.60
N GLY A 41 -10.09 5.25 9.30
CA GLY A 41 -9.24 6.29 8.72
C GLY A 41 -7.83 5.83 8.45
N HIS A 42 -7.45 4.65 8.91
CA HIS A 42 -6.17 4.05 8.56
C HIS A 42 -6.18 3.52 7.14
N VAL A 43 -4.99 3.30 6.60
CA VAL A 43 -4.80 2.93 5.20
C VAL A 43 -4.50 1.43 5.12
N PHE A 44 -5.16 0.75 4.18
CA PHE A 44 -4.97 -0.67 3.95
C PHE A 44 -4.50 -0.90 2.53
N VAL A 45 -3.38 -1.62 2.39
CA VAL A 45 -2.70 -1.85 1.11
C VAL A 45 -2.79 -3.34 0.77
N PHE A 46 -3.11 -3.63 -0.48
CA PHE A 46 -3.28 -4.99 -0.98
C PHE A 46 -2.46 -5.21 -2.24
N ARG A 47 -1.88 -6.41 -2.36
CA ARG A 47 -1.08 -6.78 -3.53
C ARG A 47 -1.79 -7.85 -4.36
N GLY A 48 -1.67 -7.75 -5.67
CA GLY A 48 -2.12 -8.77 -6.59
C GLY A 48 -1.09 -9.88 -6.79
N ARG A 49 -1.54 -10.98 -7.42
CA ARG A 49 -0.70 -12.16 -7.63
C ARG A 49 0.57 -11.87 -8.43
N ARG A 50 0.46 -11.08 -9.50
CA ARG A 50 1.60 -10.77 -10.35
C ARG A 50 2.56 -9.74 -9.79
N GLY A 51 2.16 -9.06 -8.72
CA GLY A 51 2.99 -8.07 -8.05
C GLY A 51 3.07 -6.71 -8.74
N ASP A 52 2.38 -6.53 -9.86
CA ASP A 52 2.36 -5.27 -10.63
C ASP A 52 1.13 -4.41 -10.36
N LEU A 53 0.21 -4.91 -9.54
CA LEU A 53 -1.05 -4.25 -9.23
C LEU A 53 -1.18 -4.06 -7.73
N ILE A 54 -1.46 -2.83 -7.31
CA ILE A 54 -1.68 -2.44 -5.92
C ILE A 54 -3.05 -1.79 -5.78
N LYS A 55 -3.73 -2.10 -4.69
CA LYS A 55 -4.93 -1.38 -4.28
C LYS A 55 -4.73 -0.82 -2.88
N VAL A 56 -5.20 0.40 -2.66
CA VAL A 56 -5.11 1.10 -1.39
C VAL A 56 -6.49 1.59 -1.01
N LEU A 57 -6.96 1.19 0.17
CA LEU A 57 -8.29 1.49 0.68
C LEU A 57 -8.19 2.31 1.95
N TRP A 58 -8.94 3.42 2.05
CA TRP A 58 -9.01 4.20 3.29
C TRP A 58 -10.33 4.97 3.37
N TRP A 59 -10.71 5.28 4.61
CA TRP A 59 -11.92 6.03 4.93
C TRP A 59 -11.57 7.49 5.18
N THR A 60 -12.32 8.42 4.57
CA THR A 60 -12.06 9.85 4.67
C THR A 60 -13.07 10.59 5.57
N GLY A 61 -13.89 9.85 6.31
CA GLY A 61 -14.91 10.42 7.19
C GLY A 61 -16.31 10.43 6.60
N ASP A 62 -16.40 10.44 5.27
CA ASP A 62 -17.67 10.44 4.55
C ASP A 62 -17.76 9.40 3.44
N GLY A 63 -16.66 8.72 3.15
CA GLY A 63 -16.63 7.71 2.10
C GLY A 63 -15.36 6.89 2.13
N LEU A 64 -15.44 5.71 1.53
CA LEU A 64 -14.27 4.89 1.25
C LEU A 64 -13.62 5.34 -0.04
N CYS A 65 -12.30 5.53 0.01
CA CYS A 65 -11.48 5.81 -1.17
C CYS A 65 -10.71 4.57 -1.55
N LEU A 66 -10.60 4.33 -2.84
CA LEU A 66 -9.86 3.21 -3.39
C LEU A 66 -8.94 3.70 -4.49
N LEU A 67 -7.64 3.55 -4.28
CA LEU A 67 -6.64 3.78 -5.30
C LEU A 67 -6.25 2.43 -5.90
N CYS A 68 -6.19 2.37 -7.22
CA CYS A 68 -5.70 1.20 -7.92
C CYS A 68 -4.62 1.63 -8.91
N LYS A 69 -3.44 1.03 -8.81
CA LYS A 69 -2.33 1.36 -9.70
C LYS A 69 -1.71 0.08 -10.24
N ARG A 70 -1.48 0.06 -11.54
CA ARG A 70 -0.75 -1.00 -12.22
C ARG A 70 0.52 -0.43 -12.83
N LEU A 71 1.66 -1.06 -12.54
CA LEU A 71 2.90 -0.71 -13.22
C LEU A 71 2.86 -1.27 -14.63
N GLU A 72 3.19 -0.44 -15.61
CA GLU A 72 3.26 -0.87 -17.00
C GLU A 72 4.47 -1.78 -17.24
N ARG A 73 5.50 -1.63 -16.43
CA ARG A 73 6.70 -2.48 -16.48
C ARG A 73 7.15 -2.81 -15.07
N GLY A 74 7.57 -4.05 -14.87
CA GLY A 74 8.11 -4.49 -13.61
C GLY A 74 7.06 -4.75 -12.56
N ARG A 75 7.49 -4.78 -11.34
CA ARG A 75 6.66 -5.08 -10.15
C ARG A 75 6.98 -4.09 -9.05
N PHE A 76 5.99 -3.88 -8.18
CA PHE A 76 6.23 -3.21 -6.93
C PHE A 76 7.18 -4.05 -6.07
N ILE A 77 7.95 -3.39 -5.20
CA ILE A 77 8.83 -4.09 -4.26
C ILE A 77 8.03 -4.37 -3.00
N TRP A 78 7.58 -5.60 -2.87
CA TRP A 78 6.72 -6.01 -1.77
C TRP A 78 7.54 -6.48 -0.57
N PRO A 79 7.17 -6.07 0.66
CA PRO A 79 7.74 -6.68 1.86
C PRO A 79 7.33 -8.14 1.95
N GLN A 80 8.23 -8.96 2.47
CA GLN A 80 7.91 -10.36 2.71
C GLN A 80 7.22 -10.49 4.06
N ALA A 81 6.02 -11.06 4.02
CA ALA A 81 5.27 -11.39 5.21
C ALA A 81 4.51 -12.68 4.96
N SER A 82 4.61 -13.63 5.86
CA SER A 82 3.97 -14.92 5.73
C SER A 82 2.51 -14.90 6.15
N SER A 83 2.15 -14.02 7.07
CA SER A 83 0.79 -13.91 7.61
C SER A 83 0.55 -12.55 8.24
N GLY A 84 -0.72 -12.21 8.42
CA GLY A 84 -1.14 -11.00 9.10
C GLY A 84 -0.94 -9.73 8.29
N THR A 85 -0.37 -8.72 8.93
CA THR A 85 -0.15 -7.42 8.34
C THR A 85 1.28 -6.95 8.58
N VAL A 86 1.75 -6.09 7.68
CA VAL A 86 3.02 -5.36 7.83
C VAL A 86 2.69 -3.89 7.93
N THR A 87 3.27 -3.20 8.88
CA THR A 87 3.10 -1.75 9.02
C THR A 87 4.12 -1.03 8.15
N LEU A 88 3.66 -0.02 7.42
CA LEU A 88 4.52 0.84 6.60
C LEU A 88 4.51 2.25 7.15
N THR A 89 5.64 2.95 7.00
CA THR A 89 5.67 4.39 7.21
C THR A 89 5.05 5.10 6.01
N HIS A 90 4.71 6.39 6.17
CA HIS A 90 4.20 7.18 5.06
C HIS A 90 5.22 7.26 3.91
N ALA A 91 6.50 7.40 4.24
CA ALA A 91 7.57 7.43 3.24
C ALA A 91 7.68 6.08 2.51
N GLN A 92 7.57 4.97 3.22
CA GLN A 92 7.61 3.64 2.62
C GLN A 92 6.44 3.42 1.67
N LEU A 93 5.24 3.86 2.03
CA LEU A 93 4.09 3.78 1.13
C LEU A 93 4.32 4.59 -0.13
N SER A 94 4.84 5.80 -0.02
CA SER A 94 5.13 6.63 -1.18
C SER A 94 6.13 5.97 -2.11
N MET A 95 7.20 5.40 -1.58
CA MET A 95 8.20 4.69 -2.37
C MET A 95 7.62 3.43 -3.01
N LEU A 96 6.81 2.67 -2.25
CA LEU A 96 6.15 1.48 -2.79
C LEU A 96 5.28 1.85 -4.00
N LEU A 97 4.47 2.91 -3.87
CA LEU A 97 3.58 3.35 -4.94
C LEU A 97 4.32 3.83 -6.18
N GLU A 98 5.54 4.34 -6.03
CA GLU A 98 6.36 4.79 -7.14
C GLU A 98 7.19 3.66 -7.77
N GLY A 99 7.13 2.46 -7.21
CA GLY A 99 7.92 1.34 -7.69
C GLY A 99 9.39 1.42 -7.30
N ILE A 100 9.72 2.20 -6.27
CA ILE A 100 11.09 2.36 -5.76
C ILE A 100 11.34 1.30 -4.70
N ASP A 101 12.56 0.80 -4.64
CA ASP A 101 12.95 -0.13 -3.58
C ASP A 101 13.04 0.61 -2.24
N TRP A 102 11.96 0.54 -1.48
CA TRP A 102 11.83 1.22 -0.20
C TRP A 102 12.65 0.55 0.92
N ARG A 103 13.13 -0.67 0.70
CA ARG A 103 13.98 -1.39 1.65
C ARG A 103 15.41 -0.84 1.65
N ARG A 104 15.83 -0.35 0.49
CA ARG A 104 17.15 0.21 0.26
C ARG A 104 17.01 1.48 -0.57
N PRO A 105 16.45 2.54 0.02
CA PRO A 105 16.28 3.78 -0.73
C PRO A 105 17.65 4.33 -1.12
N GLU A 106 17.86 4.46 -2.41
CA GLU A 106 19.06 5.06 -2.96
C GLU A 106 18.76 6.48 -3.40
N ARG A 107 19.76 7.33 -3.28
CA ARG A 107 19.63 8.68 -3.81
C ARG A 107 19.56 8.62 -5.32
N THR A 108 18.55 9.23 -5.89
CA THR A 108 18.41 9.34 -7.34
C THR A 108 19.40 10.32 -7.93
N TRP A 109 19.98 11.17 -7.09
CA TRP A 109 20.95 12.18 -7.49
C TRP A 109 22.20 12.08 -6.61
N ARG A 110 23.36 12.18 -7.23
CA ARG A 110 24.65 12.13 -6.55
C ARG A 110 25.44 13.39 -6.81
N PRO A 111 25.81 14.15 -5.75
CA PRO A 111 26.55 15.38 -5.94
C PRO A 111 27.86 15.20 -6.71
N ALA A 112 28.56 14.11 -6.47
CA ALA A 112 29.85 13.86 -7.12
C ALA A 112 29.74 13.72 -8.64
N SER A 113 28.60 13.32 -9.13
CA SER A 113 28.36 13.20 -10.58
C SER A 113 27.76 14.44 -11.19
N ALA A 114 27.45 15.43 -10.39
CA ALA A 114 26.77 16.64 -10.81
C ALA A 114 27.73 17.75 -11.24
N LEU A 115 28.92 17.46 -11.50
CA LEU A 115 29.94 18.47 -11.84
C LEU A 115 29.74 19.19 -13.18
#